data_5c90f4842e8f0b1b00154485463b2601
#
_entry.id   5c90f4842e8f0b1b00154485463b2601
#
_cell.length_a   1.000
_cell.length_b   1.000
_cell.length_c   1.000
_cell.angle_alpha   90.00
_cell.angle_beta   90.00
_cell.angle_gamma   90.00
#
_symmetry.space_group_name_H-M   'P 1'
#
loop_
_entity.id
_entity.type
_entity.pdbx_description
1 polymer ?
#
loop_
_entity_poly.entity_id
_entity_poly.type
_entity_poly.pdbx_seq_one_letter_code
_entity_poly.pdbx_strand_id
1 'polypeptide(L)'
;ESSAASDVYKRQADHIIELGPGSGAHGGDMVYHGSFENLIKHSETLTAKYMRGDLSVPIPDERREPKGWLTLRGVTTNNLKDIDCPIPLGTLTCVTGVSGSGKSSLVVDTLYKHLALAQGIRVDQPGSIRGIDGVEAIERIVAIDQTPIVRSARSNPATYTGLFGDIRELFASTPDAKSRGYGPGRFSFNVKGGRCESCA
;
A
#
# COMPACT_ATOMS: atom_id res chain seq x y z
N GLU A 1 -10.10 2.92 3.64
CA GLU A 1 -11.37 2.25 4.04
C GLU A 1 -11.28 0.77 3.71
N SER A 2 -11.77 -0.10 4.61
CA SER A 2 -11.71 -1.53 4.36
C SER A 2 -12.67 -1.92 3.23
N SER A 3 -12.27 -2.86 2.38
CA SER A 3 -13.08 -3.42 1.29
C SER A 3 -14.47 -3.88 1.78
N ALA A 4 -14.56 -4.47 2.96
CA ALA A 4 -15.82 -4.90 3.57
C ALA A 4 -16.78 -3.73 3.89
N ALA A 5 -16.27 -2.59 4.36
CA ALA A 5 -17.10 -1.40 4.56
C ALA A 5 -17.64 -0.87 3.23
N SER A 6 -16.81 -0.87 2.18
CA SER A 6 -17.24 -0.50 0.82
C SER A 6 -18.39 -1.36 0.30
N ASP A 7 -18.40 -2.66 0.58
CA ASP A 7 -19.47 -3.57 0.14
C ASP A 7 -20.79 -3.34 0.89
N VAL A 8 -20.72 -2.97 2.17
CA VAL A 8 -21.91 -2.59 2.95
C VAL A 8 -22.57 -1.34 2.36
N TYR A 9 -21.79 -0.30 2.05
CA TYR A 9 -22.34 0.92 1.45
C TYR A 9 -22.94 0.68 0.07
N LYS A 10 -22.31 -0.14 -0.77
CA LYS A 10 -22.87 -0.50 -2.08
C LYS A 10 -24.23 -1.18 -1.97
N ARG A 11 -24.42 -2.06 -0.98
CA ARG A 11 -25.70 -2.75 -0.74
C ARG A 11 -26.80 -1.84 -0.20
N GLN A 12 -26.42 -0.77 0.51
CA GLN A 12 -27.34 0.20 1.12
C GLN A 12 -27.68 1.38 0.21
N ALA A 13 -26.96 1.56 -0.89
CA ALA A 13 -27.18 2.69 -1.78
C ALA A 13 -28.45 2.50 -2.61
N ASP A 14 -29.26 3.55 -2.72
CA ASP A 14 -30.44 3.59 -3.56
C ASP A 14 -30.09 3.56 -5.05
N HIS A 15 -28.96 4.20 -5.43
CA HIS A 15 -28.49 4.29 -6.80
C HIS A 15 -26.98 4.09 -6.89
N ILE A 16 -26.56 3.29 -7.84
CA ILE A 16 -25.16 2.94 -8.10
C ILE A 16 -24.78 3.41 -9.50
N ILE A 17 -23.65 4.06 -9.60
CA ILE A 17 -22.96 4.38 -10.86
C ILE A 17 -21.62 3.66 -10.84
N GLU A 18 -21.37 2.84 -11.86
CA GLU A 18 -20.10 2.12 -12.01
C GLU A 18 -19.37 2.59 -13.26
N LEU A 19 -18.09 2.91 -13.07
CA LEU A 19 -17.19 3.30 -14.14
C LEU A 19 -16.21 2.15 -14.43
N GLY A 20 -15.90 1.96 -15.70
CA GLY A 20 -15.03 0.90 -16.16
C GLY A 20 -14.76 0.99 -17.65
N PRO A 21 -14.51 -0.18 -18.32
CA PRO A 21 -14.36 -1.52 -17.72
C PRO A 21 -13.02 -1.73 -16.99
N GLY A 22 -11.99 -0.95 -17.29
CA GLY A 22 -10.66 -1.03 -16.71
C GLY A 22 -10.24 0.26 -16.01
N SER A 23 -8.93 0.46 -15.91
CA SER A 23 -8.31 1.67 -15.34
C SER A 23 -7.52 2.47 -16.38
N GLY A 24 -7.27 3.75 -16.12
CA GLY A 24 -6.51 4.63 -17.01
C GLY A 24 -7.14 4.74 -18.41
N ALA A 25 -6.37 4.50 -19.46
CA ALA A 25 -6.82 4.58 -20.85
C ALA A 25 -7.94 3.56 -21.22
N HIS A 26 -8.13 2.52 -20.41
CA HIS A 26 -9.16 1.50 -20.61
C HIS A 26 -10.35 1.68 -19.67
N GLY A 27 -10.45 2.81 -19.00
CA GLY A 27 -11.55 3.17 -18.12
C GLY A 27 -12.23 4.45 -18.56
N GLY A 28 -13.14 4.95 -17.73
CA GLY A 28 -13.84 6.21 -17.94
C GLY A 28 -15.23 6.08 -18.55
N ASP A 29 -15.60 4.89 -19.01
CA ASP A 29 -16.96 4.62 -19.48
C ASP A 29 -17.91 4.33 -18.31
N MET A 30 -19.16 4.75 -18.44
CA MET A 30 -20.20 4.36 -17.48
C MET A 30 -20.74 2.99 -17.87
N VAL A 31 -20.29 1.95 -17.15
CA VAL A 31 -20.63 0.54 -17.45
C VAL A 31 -21.93 0.08 -16.77
N TYR A 32 -22.36 0.79 -15.75
CA TYR A 32 -23.65 0.59 -15.09
C TYR A 32 -24.15 1.87 -14.41
N HIS A 33 -25.48 2.06 -14.43
CA HIS A 33 -26.19 2.97 -13.53
C HIS A 33 -27.58 2.42 -13.21
N GLY A 34 -28.00 2.53 -11.96
CA GLY A 34 -29.30 2.04 -11.52
C GLY A 34 -29.31 1.56 -10.07
N SER A 35 -30.36 0.88 -9.65
CA SER A 35 -30.49 0.34 -8.30
C SER A 35 -29.59 -0.87 -8.08
N PHE A 36 -29.29 -1.16 -6.80
CA PHE A 36 -28.53 -2.35 -6.42
C PHE A 36 -29.22 -3.65 -6.89
N GLU A 37 -30.54 -3.72 -6.81
CA GLU A 37 -31.28 -4.91 -7.28
C GLU A 37 -31.08 -5.16 -8.79
N ASN A 38 -31.13 -4.12 -9.60
CA ASN A 38 -30.93 -4.22 -11.04
C ASN A 38 -29.47 -4.57 -11.37
N LEU A 39 -28.49 -4.04 -10.60
CA LEU A 39 -27.10 -4.43 -10.72
C LEU A 39 -26.96 -5.94 -10.54
N ILE A 40 -27.51 -6.50 -9.48
CA ILE A 40 -27.41 -7.92 -9.17
C ILE A 40 -28.13 -8.78 -10.22
N LYS A 41 -29.32 -8.39 -10.65
CA LYS A 41 -30.15 -9.23 -11.54
C LYS A 41 -29.71 -9.21 -13.00
N HIS A 42 -29.23 -8.08 -13.48
CA HIS A 42 -29.10 -7.83 -14.93
C HIS A 42 -27.73 -7.37 -15.39
N SER A 43 -26.82 -7.00 -14.50
CA SER A 43 -25.50 -6.51 -14.90
C SER A 43 -24.45 -7.62 -14.96
N GLU A 44 -23.60 -7.56 -15.97
CA GLU A 44 -22.45 -8.45 -16.14
C GLU A 44 -21.12 -7.78 -15.75
N THR A 45 -21.19 -6.65 -15.09
CA THR A 45 -19.99 -5.94 -14.58
C THR A 45 -19.25 -6.75 -13.54
N LEU A 46 -17.98 -6.41 -13.35
CA LEU A 46 -17.14 -7.07 -12.35
C LEU A 46 -17.72 -6.95 -10.92
N THR A 47 -18.23 -5.77 -10.58
CA THR A 47 -18.89 -5.53 -9.30
C THR A 47 -20.11 -6.44 -9.12
N ALA A 48 -20.96 -6.54 -10.14
CA ALA A 48 -22.14 -7.40 -10.10
C ALA A 48 -21.77 -8.87 -9.87
N LYS A 49 -20.76 -9.38 -10.57
CA LYS A 49 -20.29 -10.76 -10.45
C LYS A 49 -19.77 -11.08 -9.04
N TYR A 50 -19.00 -10.17 -8.43
CA TYR A 50 -18.55 -10.34 -7.05
C TYR A 50 -19.70 -10.25 -6.04
N MET A 51 -20.65 -9.33 -6.26
CA MET A 51 -21.79 -9.16 -5.36
C MET A 51 -22.79 -10.32 -5.41
N ARG A 52 -22.95 -10.99 -6.57
CA ARG A 52 -23.73 -12.21 -6.71
C ARG A 52 -23.02 -13.46 -6.16
N GLY A 53 -21.70 -13.42 -6.07
CA GLY A 53 -20.88 -14.58 -5.73
C GLY A 53 -20.45 -15.42 -6.94
N ASP A 54 -20.70 -14.97 -8.17
CA ASP A 54 -20.22 -15.63 -9.39
C ASP A 54 -18.67 -15.62 -9.46
N LEU A 55 -18.08 -14.57 -8.87
CA LEU A 55 -16.66 -14.44 -8.65
C LEU A 55 -16.37 -14.31 -7.16
N SER A 56 -15.32 -14.96 -6.71
CA SER A 56 -14.79 -14.83 -5.35
C SER A 56 -13.27 -14.94 -5.36
N VAL A 57 -12.63 -14.37 -4.36
CA VAL A 57 -11.21 -14.63 -4.12
C VAL A 57 -11.11 -16.06 -3.56
N PRO A 58 -10.38 -16.97 -4.23
CA PRO A 58 -10.29 -18.35 -3.79
C PRO A 58 -9.66 -18.45 -2.40
N ILE A 59 -10.29 -19.19 -1.53
CA ILE A 59 -9.74 -19.54 -0.22
C ILE A 59 -8.97 -20.86 -0.40
N PRO A 60 -7.70 -20.93 0.00
CA PRO A 60 -6.95 -22.17 -0.12
C PRO A 60 -7.54 -23.25 0.79
N ASP A 61 -7.62 -24.48 0.30
CA ASP A 61 -8.16 -25.63 1.04
C ASP A 61 -7.29 -25.93 2.27
N GLU A 62 -5.98 -25.77 2.13
CA GLU A 62 -5.02 -25.96 3.21
C GLU A 62 -4.33 -24.66 3.58
N ARG A 63 -4.21 -24.38 4.88
CA ARG A 63 -3.47 -23.25 5.42
C ARG A 63 -2.02 -23.65 5.66
N ARG A 64 -1.10 -22.69 5.50
CA ARG A 64 0.32 -22.92 5.82
C ARG A 64 0.50 -23.09 7.32
N GLU A 65 1.27 -24.10 7.71
CA GLU A 65 1.71 -24.26 9.09
C GLU A 65 2.76 -23.18 9.44
N PRO A 66 2.67 -22.57 10.63
CA PRO A 66 3.66 -21.64 11.11
C PRO A 66 5.04 -22.28 11.23
N LYS A 67 6.08 -21.60 10.76
CA LYS A 67 7.49 -22.01 10.91
C LYS A 67 8.08 -21.66 12.28
N GLY A 68 7.35 -20.95 13.09
CA GLY A 68 7.72 -20.44 14.40
C GLY A 68 6.78 -19.31 14.83
N TRP A 69 7.11 -18.66 15.92
CA TRP A 69 6.28 -17.60 16.50
C TRP A 69 7.12 -16.42 16.93
N LEU A 70 6.65 -15.23 16.61
CA LEU A 70 7.06 -13.97 17.20
C LEU A 70 5.99 -13.57 18.21
N THR A 71 6.35 -13.36 19.47
CA THR A 71 5.33 -13.07 20.50
C THR A 71 5.62 -11.75 21.20
N LEU A 72 4.71 -10.81 21.09
CA LEU A 72 4.69 -9.61 21.94
C LEU A 72 4.10 -9.98 23.30
N ARG A 73 4.77 -9.64 24.38
CA ARG A 73 4.35 -9.90 25.76
C ARG A 73 3.90 -8.65 26.46
N GLY A 74 2.72 -8.68 27.06
CA GLY A 74 2.24 -7.64 27.94
C GLY A 74 2.13 -6.28 27.28
N VAL A 75 1.49 -6.20 26.14
CA VAL A 75 1.33 -4.95 25.38
C VAL A 75 0.32 -4.04 26.07
N THR A 76 0.76 -2.83 26.45
CA THR A 76 -0.08 -1.82 27.12
C THR A 76 -0.14 -0.49 26.36
N THR A 77 0.28 -0.49 25.10
CA THR A 77 0.30 0.70 24.23
C THR A 77 -1.11 1.24 24.04
N ASN A 78 -1.32 2.52 24.34
CA ASN A 78 -2.60 3.23 24.22
C ASN A 78 -3.76 2.50 24.93
N ASN A 79 -4.74 1.98 24.18
CA ASN A 79 -5.91 1.27 24.71
C ASN A 79 -5.72 -0.25 24.86
N LEU A 80 -4.54 -0.78 24.60
CA LEU A 80 -4.24 -2.20 24.76
C LEU A 80 -4.10 -2.57 26.25
N LYS A 81 -4.68 -3.69 26.64
CA LYS A 81 -4.88 -4.07 28.06
C LYS A 81 -4.01 -5.24 28.46
N ASP A 82 -2.68 -5.02 28.47
CA ASP A 82 -1.68 -6.03 28.90
C ASP A 82 -1.86 -7.36 28.13
N ILE A 83 -1.96 -7.27 26.80
CA ILE A 83 -2.21 -8.44 25.96
C ILE A 83 -0.91 -9.09 25.51
N ASP A 84 -0.93 -10.43 25.45
CA ASP A 84 0.07 -11.22 24.75
C ASP A 84 -0.40 -11.47 23.32
N CYS A 85 0.45 -11.20 22.30
CA CYS A 85 0.09 -11.35 20.91
C CYS A 85 1.09 -12.26 20.19
N PRO A 86 0.76 -13.55 19.97
CA PRO A 86 1.55 -14.44 19.16
C PRO A 86 1.28 -14.20 17.67
N ILE A 87 2.34 -14.04 16.89
CA ILE A 87 2.31 -13.79 15.44
C ILE A 87 3.01 -14.98 14.76
N PRO A 88 2.30 -15.76 13.94
CA PRO A 88 2.88 -16.92 13.27
C PRO A 88 3.86 -16.49 12.17
N LEU A 89 5.03 -17.10 12.13
CA LEU A 89 6.06 -16.87 11.12
C LEU A 89 5.84 -17.72 9.87
N GLY A 90 6.17 -17.17 8.70
CA GLY A 90 6.03 -17.86 7.41
C GLY A 90 4.60 -17.87 6.87
N THR A 91 3.69 -17.11 7.45
CA THR A 91 2.28 -17.01 7.07
C THR A 91 1.87 -15.58 6.74
N LEU A 92 0.70 -15.41 6.13
CA LEU A 92 0.03 -14.12 6.01
C LEU A 92 -0.89 -13.92 7.23
N THR A 93 -0.60 -12.92 8.04
CA THR A 93 -1.39 -12.58 9.23
C THR A 93 -2.16 -11.28 9.02
N CYS A 94 -3.46 -11.30 9.26
CA CYS A 94 -4.31 -10.13 9.21
C CYS A 94 -4.69 -9.69 10.64
N VAL A 95 -4.51 -8.40 10.94
CA VAL A 95 -4.99 -7.78 12.18
C VAL A 95 -6.26 -6.99 11.87
N THR A 96 -7.40 -7.42 12.40
CA THR A 96 -8.72 -6.87 12.11
C THR A 96 -9.39 -6.31 13.37
N GLY A 97 -10.45 -5.55 13.19
CA GLY A 97 -11.24 -4.96 14.27
C GLY A 97 -11.83 -3.61 13.87
N VAL A 98 -12.78 -3.10 14.66
CA VAL A 98 -13.40 -1.80 14.44
C VAL A 98 -12.39 -0.64 14.49
N SER A 99 -12.77 0.52 13.94
CA SER A 99 -11.91 1.71 14.07
C SER A 99 -11.67 2.05 15.54
N GLY A 100 -10.44 2.44 15.89
CA GLY A 100 -10.06 2.74 17.27
C GLY A 100 -9.83 1.52 18.18
N SER A 101 -9.93 0.27 17.69
CA SER A 101 -9.73 -0.93 18.53
C SER A 101 -8.27 -1.19 18.95
N GLY A 102 -7.29 -0.42 18.44
CA GLY A 102 -5.88 -0.58 18.82
C GLY A 102 -5.02 -1.31 17.77
N LYS A 103 -5.53 -1.59 16.57
CA LYS A 103 -4.77 -2.26 15.49
C LYS A 103 -3.45 -1.55 15.16
N SER A 104 -3.49 -0.24 14.93
CA SER A 104 -2.30 0.57 14.65
C SER A 104 -1.36 0.64 15.85
N SER A 105 -1.91 0.71 17.07
CA SER A 105 -1.13 0.66 18.30
C SER A 105 -0.37 -0.65 18.46
N LEU A 106 -0.99 -1.77 18.10
CA LEU A 106 -0.34 -3.08 18.13
C LEU A 106 0.70 -3.23 17.02
N VAL A 107 0.32 -2.97 15.77
CA VAL A 107 1.15 -3.31 14.59
C VAL A 107 2.22 -2.23 14.35
N VAL A 108 1.83 -0.96 14.32
CA VAL A 108 2.74 0.14 13.96
C VAL A 108 3.52 0.63 15.17
N ASP A 109 2.80 1.05 16.22
CA ASP A 109 3.45 1.68 17.37
C ASP A 109 4.22 0.69 18.25
N THR A 110 3.81 -0.58 18.27
CA THR A 110 4.45 -1.62 19.09
C THR A 110 5.31 -2.54 18.24
N LEU A 111 4.73 -3.42 17.45
CA LEU A 111 5.45 -4.46 16.73
C LEU A 111 6.54 -3.88 15.80
N TYR A 112 6.13 -3.01 14.86
CA TYR A 112 7.06 -2.46 13.88
C TYR A 112 8.20 -1.68 14.55
N LYS A 113 7.89 -0.78 15.50
CA LYS A 113 8.91 0.05 16.13
C LYS A 113 9.90 -0.76 16.97
N HIS A 114 9.45 -1.80 17.68
CA HIS A 114 10.36 -2.67 18.43
C HIS A 114 11.29 -3.47 17.51
N LEU A 115 10.76 -4.05 16.44
CA LEU A 115 11.57 -4.76 15.45
C LEU A 115 12.53 -3.82 14.72
N ALA A 116 12.10 -2.60 14.38
CA ALA A 116 12.94 -1.58 13.75
C ALA A 116 14.15 -1.22 14.63
N LEU A 117 13.91 -0.98 15.92
CA LEU A 117 15.01 -0.73 16.89
C LEU A 117 15.96 -1.92 17.00
N ALA A 118 15.43 -3.14 17.03
CA ALA A 118 16.26 -4.35 17.07
C ALA A 118 17.18 -4.48 15.83
N GLN A 119 16.77 -3.92 14.69
CA GLN A 119 17.56 -3.86 13.45
C GLN A 119 18.36 -2.56 13.30
N GLY A 120 18.44 -1.71 14.33
CA GLY A 120 19.18 -0.45 14.28
C GLY A 120 18.53 0.65 13.44
N ILE A 121 17.27 0.47 13.03
CA ILE A 121 16.50 1.49 12.31
C ILE A 121 16.01 2.55 13.30
N ARG A 122 16.27 3.81 13.01
CA ARG A 122 15.83 4.93 13.85
C ARG A 122 14.33 5.16 13.70
N VAL A 123 13.60 5.02 14.79
CA VAL A 123 12.15 5.28 14.88
C VAL A 123 11.85 6.05 16.16
N ASP A 124 10.67 6.63 16.25
CA ASP A 124 10.16 7.21 17.49
C ASP A 124 10.01 6.16 18.58
N GLN A 125 9.81 6.60 19.81
CA GLN A 125 9.65 5.71 20.96
C GLN A 125 8.59 4.63 20.70
N PRO A 126 8.93 3.33 20.84
CA PRO A 126 7.98 2.24 20.66
C PRO A 126 6.96 2.21 21.79
N GLY A 127 5.85 1.55 21.54
CA GLY A 127 4.82 1.31 22.54
C GLY A 127 5.31 0.43 23.68
N SER A 128 4.62 0.49 24.81
CA SER A 128 5.01 -0.22 26.04
C SER A 128 4.68 -1.72 25.95
N ILE A 129 5.68 -2.56 26.22
CA ILE A 129 5.58 -4.03 26.31
C ILE A 129 6.41 -4.55 27.49
N ARG A 130 6.12 -5.76 27.95
CA ARG A 130 7.00 -6.47 28.91
C ARG A 130 8.19 -7.13 28.22
N GLY A 131 8.01 -7.59 26.98
CA GLY A 131 9.06 -8.24 26.21
C GLY A 131 8.58 -8.69 24.83
N ILE A 132 9.51 -9.20 24.04
CA ILE A 132 9.25 -9.77 22.71
C ILE A 132 10.12 -11.03 22.54
N ASP A 133 9.49 -12.14 22.17
CA ASP A 133 10.15 -13.41 21.91
C ASP A 133 10.22 -13.69 20.39
N GLY A 134 11.28 -14.34 19.91
CA GLY A 134 11.41 -14.78 18.53
C GLY A 134 11.91 -13.70 17.56
N VAL A 135 12.47 -12.61 18.05
CA VAL A 135 13.03 -11.51 17.21
C VAL A 135 14.17 -11.98 16.33
N GLU A 136 14.95 -12.93 16.81
CA GLU A 136 16.10 -13.52 16.11
C GLU A 136 15.74 -14.24 14.80
N ALA A 137 14.48 -14.62 14.64
CA ALA A 137 13.96 -15.20 13.41
C ALA A 137 13.66 -14.17 12.31
N ILE A 138 13.76 -12.88 12.61
CA ILE A 138 13.44 -11.80 11.67
C ILE A 138 14.72 -11.20 11.10
N GLU A 139 15.05 -11.54 9.88
CA GLU A 139 16.24 -11.01 9.20
C GLU A 139 16.09 -9.55 8.77
N ARG A 140 14.91 -9.18 8.29
CA ARG A 140 14.63 -7.83 7.78
C ARG A 140 13.17 -7.47 7.92
N ILE A 141 12.89 -6.20 8.18
CA ILE A 141 11.53 -5.66 8.14
C ILE A 141 11.37 -4.66 6.99
N VAL A 142 10.18 -4.63 6.45
CA VAL A 142 9.75 -3.63 5.46
C VAL A 142 8.38 -3.10 5.90
N ALA A 143 8.29 -1.81 6.15
CA ALA A 143 7.01 -1.16 6.39
C ALA A 143 6.49 -0.55 5.09
N ILE A 144 5.25 -0.87 4.76
CA ILE A 144 4.54 -0.27 3.62
C ILE A 144 3.32 0.44 4.18
N ASP A 145 3.21 1.71 3.91
CA ASP A 145 2.08 2.54 4.31
C ASP A 145 1.35 3.12 3.09
N GLN A 146 0.28 3.87 3.33
CA GLN A 146 -0.49 4.54 2.28
C GLN A 146 0.02 5.95 1.99
N THR A 147 1.19 6.33 2.50
CA THR A 147 1.75 7.66 2.28
C THR A 147 2.07 7.82 0.79
N PRO A 148 1.59 8.89 0.14
CA PRO A 148 1.88 9.12 -1.27
C PRO A 148 3.39 9.21 -1.51
N ILE A 149 3.91 8.44 -2.45
CA ILE A 149 5.31 8.47 -2.89
C ILE A 149 5.65 9.86 -3.45
N VAL A 150 4.68 10.47 -4.12
CA VAL A 150 4.82 11.75 -4.78
C VAL A 150 4.24 12.87 -3.91
N ARG A 151 5.12 13.70 -3.35
CA ARG A 151 4.74 14.86 -2.53
C ARG A 151 4.65 16.17 -3.33
N SER A 152 5.04 16.16 -4.59
CA SER A 152 4.97 17.34 -5.48
C SER A 152 4.70 16.92 -6.92
N ALA A 153 4.13 17.83 -7.73
CA ALA A 153 3.92 17.63 -9.16
C ALA A 153 5.22 17.39 -9.95
N ARG A 154 6.38 17.68 -9.34
CA ARG A 154 7.71 17.48 -9.93
C ARG A 154 8.37 16.16 -9.59
N SER A 155 7.72 15.32 -8.78
CA SER A 155 8.23 14.02 -8.39
C SER A 155 7.47 12.92 -9.12
N ASN A 156 8.18 11.91 -9.61
CA ASN A 156 7.60 10.72 -10.21
C ASN A 156 8.31 9.45 -9.66
N PRO A 157 7.78 8.26 -9.90
CA PRO A 157 8.38 7.02 -9.42
C PRO A 157 9.85 6.83 -9.83
N ALA A 158 10.22 7.19 -11.06
CA ALA A 158 11.59 7.08 -11.56
C ALA A 158 12.56 8.01 -10.80
N THR A 159 12.11 9.21 -10.44
CA THR A 159 12.90 10.13 -9.60
C THR A 159 13.03 9.59 -8.18
N TYR A 160 11.95 9.05 -7.63
CA TYR A 160 11.94 8.52 -6.27
C TYR A 160 12.87 7.30 -6.10
N THR A 161 12.90 6.41 -7.08
CA THR A 161 13.78 5.22 -7.09
C THR A 161 15.24 5.52 -7.49
N GLY A 162 15.53 6.75 -7.92
CA GLY A 162 16.86 7.13 -8.41
C GLY A 162 17.10 6.79 -9.89
N LEU A 163 16.27 5.94 -10.50
CA LEU A 163 16.42 5.48 -11.90
C LEU A 163 16.53 6.65 -12.91
N PHE A 164 15.85 7.77 -12.63
CA PHE A 164 15.91 8.93 -13.51
C PHE A 164 17.31 9.59 -13.56
N GLY A 165 18.15 9.34 -12.54
CA GLY A 165 19.58 9.72 -12.54
C GLY A 165 20.32 9.05 -13.69
N ASP A 166 20.24 7.71 -13.73
CA ASP A 166 20.93 6.89 -14.75
C ASP A 166 20.42 7.20 -16.16
N ILE A 167 19.09 7.40 -16.30
CA ILE A 167 18.49 7.81 -17.59
C ILE A 167 19.09 9.14 -18.08
N ARG A 168 19.22 10.15 -17.21
CA ARG A 168 19.79 11.45 -17.58
C ARG A 168 21.26 11.34 -17.99
N GLU A 169 22.03 10.51 -17.28
CA GLU A 169 23.43 10.26 -17.62
C GLU A 169 23.56 9.58 -18.99
N LEU A 170 22.70 8.58 -19.25
CA LEU A 170 22.64 7.91 -20.54
C LEU A 170 22.38 8.90 -21.68
N PHE A 171 21.35 9.76 -21.54
CA PHE A 171 21.06 10.77 -22.56
C PHE A 171 22.18 11.78 -22.73
N ALA A 172 22.83 12.23 -21.64
CA ALA A 172 23.95 13.14 -21.69
C ALA A 172 25.20 12.51 -22.36
N SER A 173 25.32 11.19 -22.36
CA SER A 173 26.43 10.47 -22.97
C SER A 173 26.32 10.33 -24.51
N THR A 174 25.15 10.59 -25.07
CA THR A 174 24.93 10.49 -26.53
C THR A 174 25.80 11.45 -27.34
N PRO A 175 26.20 11.10 -28.58
CA PRO A 175 26.99 11.95 -29.42
C PRO A 175 26.38 13.35 -29.65
N ASP A 176 25.06 13.40 -29.85
CA ASP A 176 24.35 14.66 -30.07
C ASP A 176 24.34 15.55 -28.82
N ALA A 177 24.17 14.96 -27.62
CA ALA A 177 24.25 15.73 -26.39
C ALA A 177 25.64 16.28 -26.14
N LYS A 178 26.67 15.47 -26.36
CA LYS A 178 28.08 15.87 -26.23
C LYS A 178 28.46 17.00 -27.21
N SER A 179 28.05 16.88 -28.47
CA SER A 179 28.31 17.89 -29.48
C SER A 179 27.69 19.27 -29.17
N ARG A 180 26.58 19.24 -28.40
CA ARG A 180 25.85 20.46 -27.97
C ARG A 180 26.23 20.91 -26.56
N GLY A 181 27.14 20.22 -25.87
CA GLY A 181 27.53 20.52 -24.49
C GLY A 181 26.44 20.29 -23.46
N TYR A 182 25.51 19.34 -23.72
CA TYR A 182 24.39 19.05 -22.80
C TYR A 182 24.83 18.05 -21.72
N GLY A 183 24.86 18.53 -20.47
CA GLY A 183 25.04 17.68 -19.30
C GLY A 183 23.72 17.08 -18.80
N PRO A 184 23.75 16.20 -17.76
CA PRO A 184 22.57 15.52 -17.22
C PRO A 184 21.43 16.45 -16.77
N GLY A 185 21.76 17.68 -16.34
CA GLY A 185 20.78 18.70 -15.96
C GLY A 185 19.85 19.11 -17.10
N ARG A 186 20.32 19.04 -18.38
CA ARG A 186 19.52 19.37 -19.56
C ARG A 186 18.35 18.41 -19.78
N PHE A 187 18.46 17.20 -19.24
CA PHE A 187 17.46 16.13 -19.32
C PHE A 187 16.63 16.01 -18.05
N SER A 188 16.67 17.04 -17.17
CA SER A 188 15.90 17.08 -15.92
C SER A 188 14.74 18.05 -16.02
N PHE A 189 13.51 17.57 -15.85
CA PHE A 189 12.33 18.43 -15.77
C PHE A 189 12.22 19.22 -14.45
N ASN A 190 13.10 18.97 -13.48
CA ASN A 190 13.15 19.68 -12.19
C ASN A 190 14.10 20.88 -12.19
N VAL A 191 14.93 21.05 -13.25
CA VAL A 191 15.96 22.08 -13.33
C VAL A 191 15.61 23.06 -14.45
N LYS A 192 15.85 24.35 -14.20
CA LYS A 192 15.69 25.38 -15.23
C LYS A 192 16.55 25.05 -16.45
N GLY A 193 15.97 25.17 -17.65
CA GLY A 193 16.63 24.80 -18.91
C GLY A 193 16.57 23.31 -19.27
N GLY A 194 16.10 22.44 -18.38
CA GLY A 194 15.87 21.03 -18.64
C GLY A 194 14.43 20.70 -19.04
N ARG A 195 13.50 21.61 -18.85
CA ARG A 195 12.08 21.51 -19.20
C ARG A 195 11.64 22.65 -20.11
N CYS A 196 10.48 22.49 -20.75
CA CYS A 196 9.85 23.57 -21.50
C CYS A 196 9.38 24.66 -20.52
N GLU A 197 9.89 25.88 -20.67
CA GLU A 197 9.53 26.99 -19.78
C GLU A 197 8.11 27.54 -20.05
N SER A 198 7.54 27.25 -21.23
CA SER A 198 6.15 27.61 -21.55
C SER A 198 5.11 26.69 -20.93
N CYS A 199 5.47 25.42 -20.67
CA CYS A 199 4.57 24.39 -20.13
C CYS A 199 4.82 24.10 -18.65
N ALA A 200 5.78 24.79 -18.05
CA ALA A 200 6.27 24.50 -16.70
C ALA A 200 5.24 24.71 -15.59
#